data_4ab3b07c2c29438205d256532c71caf4
#
_entry.id   4ab3b07c2c29438205d256532c71caf4
#
_cell.length_a   1.000
_cell.length_b   1.000
_cell.length_c   1.000
_cell.angle_alpha   90.00
_cell.angle_beta   90.00
_cell.angle_gamma   90.00
#
_symmetry.space_group_name_H-M   'P 1'
#
loop_
_entity.id
_entity.type
_entity.pdbx_description
1 polymer ?
#
loop_
_entity_poly.entity_id
_entity_poly.type
_entity_poly.pdbx_seq_one_letter_code
_entity_poly.pdbx_strand_id
1 'polypeptide(L)'
;MKNKVSLIIFALMVGMGTIAMADDHKEHNKKMMDKKHDHAKEFSKYNLGYWDANACKRTSDGAGALMATTGYLLDQSNKLREAGNESEANDMFAAAERTSAIAANVASAFSAFCK
;
A
#
# COMPACT_ATOMS: atom_id res chain seq x y z
N MET A 1 -17.39 -42.21 -24.55
CA MET A 1 -18.05 -41.02 -23.98
C MET A 1 -17.19 -39.78 -24.31
N LYS A 2 -17.66 -38.89 -25.13
CA LYS A 2 -16.88 -37.78 -25.71
C LYS A 2 -17.03 -36.57 -24.82
N ASN A 3 -15.94 -36.17 -24.10
CA ASN A 3 -15.90 -34.94 -23.32
C ASN A 3 -15.75 -33.72 -24.27
N LYS A 4 -16.79 -32.93 -24.35
CA LYS A 4 -16.76 -31.63 -25.04
C LYS A 4 -16.12 -30.61 -24.11
N VAL A 5 -14.86 -30.26 -24.37
CA VAL A 5 -14.19 -29.13 -23.75
C VAL A 5 -14.75 -27.87 -24.40
N SER A 6 -15.54 -27.11 -23.63
CA SER A 6 -16.09 -25.82 -24.05
C SER A 6 -15.00 -24.77 -23.89
N LEU A 7 -14.45 -24.33 -25.00
CA LEU A 7 -13.43 -23.28 -25.06
C LEU A 7 -14.16 -21.94 -25.02
N ILE A 8 -14.23 -21.34 -23.82
CA ILE A 8 -14.74 -19.96 -23.65
C ILE A 8 -13.61 -19.00 -23.99
N ILE A 9 -13.66 -18.45 -25.18
CA ILE A 9 -12.77 -17.36 -25.62
C ILE A 9 -13.27 -16.08 -24.97
N PHE A 10 -12.58 -15.60 -23.95
CA PHE A 10 -12.76 -14.24 -23.42
C PHE A 10 -12.11 -13.25 -24.37
N ALA A 11 -12.91 -12.58 -25.18
CA ALA A 11 -12.47 -11.43 -25.95
C ALA A 11 -12.26 -10.24 -25.00
N LEU A 12 -11.01 -9.97 -24.64
CA LEU A 12 -10.60 -8.74 -23.97
C LEU A 12 -10.70 -7.57 -24.97
N MET A 13 -11.82 -6.84 -24.92
CA MET A 13 -11.92 -5.51 -25.53
C MET A 13 -11.04 -4.54 -24.74
N VAL A 14 -9.81 -4.31 -25.25
CA VAL A 14 -8.97 -3.20 -24.82
C VAL A 14 -9.56 -1.93 -25.42
N GLY A 15 -10.47 -1.29 -24.69
CA GLY A 15 -10.91 0.07 -24.98
C GLY A 15 -9.79 1.05 -24.65
N MET A 16 -9.03 1.49 -25.67
CA MET A 16 -8.14 2.65 -25.55
C MET A 16 -8.99 3.93 -25.41
N GLY A 17 -9.37 4.25 -24.17
CA GLY A 17 -9.86 5.56 -23.82
C GLY A 17 -8.67 6.51 -23.71
N THR A 18 -8.42 7.33 -24.72
CA THR A 18 -7.53 8.49 -24.62
C THR A 18 -8.14 9.48 -23.66
N ILE A 19 -7.73 9.44 -22.40
CA ILE A 19 -8.03 10.50 -21.45
C ILE A 19 -7.11 11.66 -21.80
N ALA A 20 -7.65 12.70 -22.44
CA ALA A 20 -7.01 13.99 -22.55
C ALA A 20 -6.92 14.58 -21.15
N MET A 21 -5.79 14.37 -20.47
CA MET A 21 -5.44 15.09 -19.25
C MET A 21 -4.88 16.45 -19.64
N ALA A 22 -5.77 17.42 -19.74
CA ALA A 22 -5.41 18.82 -19.86
C ALA A 22 -4.88 19.36 -18.52
N ASP A 23 -3.68 19.89 -18.53
CA ASP A 23 -3.12 21.10 -17.94
C ASP A 23 -3.27 21.43 -16.43
N ASP A 24 -3.86 20.60 -15.59
CA ASP A 24 -4.03 20.93 -14.17
C ASP A 24 -2.84 20.49 -13.26
N HIS A 25 -1.87 19.75 -13.84
CA HIS A 25 -0.73 19.21 -13.08
C HIS A 25 0.36 20.24 -12.74
N LYS A 26 0.43 21.39 -13.43
CA LYS A 26 1.47 22.39 -13.17
C LYS A 26 1.25 23.19 -11.89
N GLU A 27 0.00 23.49 -11.57
CA GLU A 27 -0.31 24.31 -10.38
C GLU A 27 -0.27 23.48 -9.10
N HIS A 28 -0.66 22.20 -9.17
CA HIS A 28 -0.62 21.29 -8.02
C HIS A 28 0.82 20.91 -7.63
N ASN A 29 1.71 20.74 -8.61
CA ASN A 29 3.14 20.47 -8.35
C ASN A 29 3.86 21.69 -7.74
N LYS A 30 3.48 22.92 -8.14
CA LYS A 30 4.07 24.13 -7.57
C LYS A 30 3.67 24.31 -6.09
N LYS A 31 2.41 24.04 -5.75
CA LYS A 31 1.93 24.06 -4.36
C LYS A 31 2.55 22.98 -3.48
N MET A 32 2.85 21.79 -4.04
CA MET A 32 3.56 20.73 -3.32
C MET A 32 5.06 21.06 -3.13
N MET A 33 5.70 21.70 -4.10
CA MET A 33 7.10 22.13 -3.98
C MET A 33 7.27 23.24 -2.93
N ASP A 34 6.38 24.22 -2.91
CA ASP A 34 6.42 25.31 -1.92
C ASP A 34 6.20 24.78 -0.49
N LYS A 35 5.27 23.83 -0.29
CA LYS A 35 5.10 23.16 1.01
C LYS A 35 6.32 22.33 1.42
N LYS A 36 7.02 21.71 0.46
CA LYS A 36 8.22 20.92 0.75
C LYS A 36 9.40 21.78 1.23
N HIS A 37 9.49 23.02 0.73
CA HIS A 37 10.52 23.98 1.15
C HIS A 37 10.30 24.52 2.57
N ASP A 38 9.06 24.71 2.99
CA ASP A 38 8.75 25.20 4.34
C ASP A 38 9.02 24.12 5.39
N HIS A 39 8.69 22.84 5.09
CA HIS A 39 9.02 21.73 5.99
C HIS A 39 10.54 21.51 6.14
N ALA A 40 11.33 21.68 5.08
CA ALA A 40 12.78 21.57 5.17
C ALA A 40 13.41 22.68 6.04
N LYS A 41 12.83 23.87 6.05
CA LYS A 41 13.26 24.99 6.92
C LYS A 41 12.90 24.75 8.38
N GLU A 42 11.75 24.17 8.66
CA GLU A 42 11.33 23.83 10.02
C GLU A 42 12.19 22.69 10.59
N PHE A 43 12.56 21.72 9.75
CA PHE A 43 13.47 20.63 10.12
C PHE A 43 14.88 21.14 10.49
N SER A 44 15.39 22.12 9.74
CA SER A 44 16.71 22.71 10.02
C SER A 44 16.75 23.54 11.31
N LYS A 45 15.61 24.04 11.75
CA LYS A 45 15.49 24.87 12.96
C LYS A 45 15.72 24.07 14.26
N TYR A 46 15.36 22.78 14.25
CA TYR A 46 15.44 21.94 15.44
C TYR A 46 16.63 20.99 15.44
N ASN A 47 17.23 20.71 14.30
CA ASN A 47 18.43 19.84 14.10
C ASN A 47 18.51 18.59 15.02
N LEU A 48 17.34 18.02 15.33
CA LEU A 48 17.20 16.96 16.33
C LEU A 48 17.20 15.55 15.73
N GLY A 49 17.21 15.42 14.39
CA GLY A 49 17.14 14.13 13.68
C GLY A 49 15.79 13.42 13.82
N TYR A 50 14.75 14.09 14.32
CA TYR A 50 13.39 13.55 14.41
C TYR A 50 12.53 13.99 13.23
N TRP A 51 11.52 13.18 12.92
CA TRP A 51 10.54 13.50 11.89
C TRP A 51 9.54 14.55 12.40
N ASP A 52 8.99 15.35 11.47
CA ASP A 52 7.91 16.27 11.79
C ASP A 52 6.61 15.52 12.13
N ALA A 53 5.68 16.19 12.79
CA ALA A 53 4.41 15.61 13.23
C ALA A 53 3.58 15.02 12.07
N ASN A 54 3.65 15.63 10.87
CA ASN A 54 2.94 15.11 9.70
C ASN A 54 3.59 13.82 9.16
N ALA A 55 4.93 13.74 9.16
CA ALA A 55 5.65 12.54 8.80
C ALA A 55 5.35 11.41 9.78
N CYS A 56 5.35 11.70 11.08
CA CYS A 56 5.01 10.75 12.12
C CYS A 56 3.57 10.25 12.00
N LYS A 57 2.62 11.18 11.77
CA LYS A 57 1.23 10.78 11.53
C LYS A 57 1.10 9.85 10.33
N ARG A 58 1.69 10.18 9.18
CA ARG A 58 1.64 9.32 7.98
C ARG A 58 2.27 7.96 8.21
N THR A 59 3.35 7.89 8.98
CA THR A 59 4.02 6.63 9.33
C THR A 59 3.12 5.77 10.22
N SER A 60 2.47 6.38 11.22
CA SER A 60 1.50 5.69 12.07
C SER A 60 0.29 5.18 11.29
N ASP A 61 -0.30 6.03 10.43
CA ASP A 61 -1.43 5.66 9.58
C ASP A 61 -1.06 4.52 8.62
N GLY A 62 0.16 4.57 8.05
CA GLY A 62 0.70 3.53 7.18
C GLY A 62 0.90 2.19 7.90
N ALA A 63 1.42 2.21 9.12
CA ALA A 63 1.54 1.01 9.94
C ALA A 63 0.17 0.39 10.24
N GLY A 64 -0.81 1.21 10.61
CA GLY A 64 -2.19 0.78 10.83
C GLY A 64 -2.82 0.14 9.61
N ALA A 65 -2.65 0.74 8.43
CA ALA A 65 -3.14 0.19 7.17
C ALA A 65 -2.51 -1.16 6.83
N LEU A 66 -1.19 -1.31 7.04
CA LEU A 66 -0.48 -2.58 6.84
C LEU A 66 -1.01 -3.67 7.79
N MET A 67 -1.26 -3.34 9.05
CA MET A 67 -1.83 -4.30 10.01
C MET A 67 -3.25 -4.71 9.65
N ALA A 68 -4.09 -3.79 9.20
CA ALA A 68 -5.43 -4.10 8.70
C ALA A 68 -5.37 -5.03 7.47
N THR A 69 -4.45 -4.76 6.54
CA THR A 69 -4.21 -5.63 5.37
C THR A 69 -3.74 -7.02 5.80
N THR A 70 -2.84 -7.11 6.77
CA THR A 70 -2.41 -8.39 7.34
C THR A 70 -3.58 -9.20 7.88
N GLY A 71 -4.45 -8.57 8.68
CA GLY A 71 -5.66 -9.22 9.20
C GLY A 71 -6.58 -9.74 8.10
N TYR A 72 -6.80 -8.94 7.05
CA TYR A 72 -7.59 -9.35 5.90
C TYR A 72 -6.98 -10.56 5.17
N LEU A 73 -5.67 -10.56 4.93
CA LEU A 73 -4.98 -11.67 4.26
C LEU A 73 -5.05 -12.97 5.07
N LEU A 74 -4.94 -12.90 6.39
CA LEU A 74 -5.11 -14.05 7.28
C LEU A 74 -6.53 -14.61 7.22
N ASP A 75 -7.54 -13.74 7.23
CA ASP A 75 -8.94 -14.15 7.09
C ASP A 75 -9.20 -14.84 5.74
N GLN A 76 -8.65 -14.30 4.64
CA GLN A 76 -8.75 -14.93 3.32
C GLN A 76 -8.02 -16.28 3.27
N SER A 77 -6.82 -16.38 3.85
CA SER A 77 -6.07 -17.64 3.97
C SER A 77 -6.91 -18.71 4.67
N ASN A 78 -7.55 -18.38 5.78
CA ASN A 78 -8.39 -19.33 6.52
C ASN A 78 -9.60 -19.79 5.70
N LYS A 79 -10.31 -18.86 5.04
CA LYS A 79 -11.45 -19.19 4.16
C LYS A 79 -11.06 -20.12 3.00
N LEU A 80 -9.90 -19.85 2.38
CA LEU A 80 -9.38 -20.69 1.30
C LEU A 80 -9.02 -22.10 1.81
N ARG A 81 -8.45 -22.19 3.01
CA ARG A 81 -8.13 -23.49 3.64
C ARG A 81 -9.40 -24.27 3.97
N GLU A 82 -10.42 -23.62 4.51
CA GLU A 82 -11.73 -24.25 4.75
C GLU A 82 -12.40 -24.73 3.44
N ALA A 83 -12.16 -24.04 2.33
CA ALA A 83 -12.62 -24.46 1.01
C ALA A 83 -11.75 -25.54 0.32
N GLY A 84 -10.67 -25.99 0.96
CA GLY A 84 -9.74 -26.99 0.43
C GLY A 84 -8.71 -26.45 -0.57
N ASN A 85 -8.57 -25.15 -0.69
CA ASN A 85 -7.65 -24.46 -1.62
C ASN A 85 -6.33 -24.16 -0.91
N GLU A 86 -5.58 -25.20 -0.54
CA GLU A 86 -4.36 -25.08 0.28
C GLU A 86 -3.25 -24.24 -0.38
N SER A 87 -3.11 -24.30 -1.70
CA SER A 87 -2.08 -23.53 -2.42
C SER A 87 -2.31 -22.03 -2.27
N GLU A 88 -3.53 -21.59 -2.61
CA GLU A 88 -3.90 -20.17 -2.51
C GLU A 88 -3.94 -19.70 -1.05
N ALA A 89 -4.34 -20.57 -0.12
CA ALA A 89 -4.31 -20.27 1.31
C ALA A 89 -2.88 -19.97 1.79
N ASN A 90 -1.92 -20.76 1.35
CA ASN A 90 -0.50 -20.57 1.70
C ASN A 90 0.06 -19.28 1.06
N ASP A 91 -0.34 -18.94 -0.17
CA ASP A 91 0.07 -17.70 -0.81
C ASP A 91 -0.47 -16.46 -0.04
N MET A 92 -1.72 -16.51 0.40
CA MET A 92 -2.31 -15.44 1.24
C MET A 92 -1.63 -15.36 2.60
N PHE A 93 -1.29 -16.48 3.21
CA PHE A 93 -0.55 -16.52 4.47
C PHE A 93 0.85 -15.91 4.33
N ALA A 94 1.60 -16.30 3.28
CA ALA A 94 2.91 -15.74 3.00
C ALA A 94 2.85 -14.21 2.71
N ALA A 95 1.80 -13.73 2.06
CA ALA A 95 1.57 -12.31 1.87
C ALA A 95 1.30 -11.60 3.20
N ALA A 96 0.53 -12.21 4.11
CA ALA A 96 0.27 -11.69 5.44
C ALA A 96 1.56 -11.58 6.28
N GLU A 97 2.41 -12.58 6.25
CA GLU A 97 3.71 -12.56 6.95
C GLU A 97 4.60 -11.42 6.45
N ARG A 98 4.70 -11.23 5.12
CA ARG A 98 5.48 -10.13 4.53
C ARG A 98 4.93 -8.77 4.92
N THR A 99 3.61 -8.60 4.87
CA THR A 99 2.96 -7.34 5.24
C THR A 99 3.14 -7.03 6.72
N SER A 100 3.06 -8.03 7.59
CA SER A 100 3.32 -7.91 9.03
C SER A 100 4.78 -7.49 9.31
N ALA A 101 5.74 -8.08 8.60
CA ALA A 101 7.15 -7.71 8.74
C ALA A 101 7.41 -6.25 8.32
N ILE A 102 6.78 -5.79 7.24
CA ILE A 102 6.84 -4.38 6.83
C ILE A 102 6.23 -3.47 7.90
N ALA A 103 5.06 -3.84 8.44
CA ALA A 103 4.42 -3.08 9.52
C ALA A 103 5.32 -2.96 10.76
N ALA A 104 5.98 -4.03 11.15
CA ALA A 104 6.93 -4.03 12.28
C ALA A 104 8.12 -3.09 12.02
N ASN A 105 8.67 -3.08 10.80
CA ASN A 105 9.75 -2.18 10.42
C ASN A 105 9.30 -0.71 10.45
N VAL A 106 8.08 -0.43 9.96
CA VAL A 106 7.49 0.92 9.98
C VAL A 106 7.24 1.37 11.43
N ALA A 107 6.74 0.50 12.31
CA ALA A 107 6.56 0.79 13.73
C ALA A 107 7.90 1.05 14.45
N SER A 108 8.93 0.32 14.09
CA SER A 108 10.29 0.55 14.62
C SER A 108 10.85 1.91 14.19
N ALA A 109 10.66 2.30 12.93
CA ALA A 109 11.03 3.61 12.43
C ALA A 109 10.23 4.73 13.14
N PHE A 110 8.93 4.53 13.33
CA PHE A 110 8.10 5.45 14.12
C PHE A 110 8.65 5.64 15.53
N SER A 111 8.96 4.55 16.23
CA SER A 111 9.52 4.61 17.59
C SER A 111 10.89 5.29 17.66
N ALA A 112 11.70 5.19 16.62
CA ALA A 112 13.03 5.78 16.54
C ALA A 112 12.99 7.30 16.26
N PHE A 113 12.07 7.75 15.40
CA PHE A 113 12.08 9.10 14.84
C PHE A 113 10.89 9.98 15.26
N CYS A 114 9.86 9.42 15.89
CA CYS A 114 8.67 10.13 16.35
C CYS A 114 8.63 10.19 17.88
N LYS A 115 8.84 11.37 18.44
CA LYS A 115 8.81 11.63 19.89
C LYS A 115 7.91 12.79 20.21
#